data_acf821b9dfdfd66b7d4c9a6e62f4f817
#
_entry.id   acf821b9dfdfd66b7d4c9a6e62f4f817
#
_cell.length_a   1.000
_cell.length_b   1.000
_cell.length_c   1.000
_cell.angle_alpha   90.00
_cell.angle_beta   90.00
_cell.angle_gamma   90.00
#
_symmetry.space_group_name_H-M   'P 1'
#
loop_
_entity.id
_entity.type
_entity.pdbx_description
1 polymer ?
#
loop_
_entity_poly.entity_id
_entity_poly.type
_entity_poly.pdbx_seq_one_letter_code
_entity_poly.pdbx_strand_id
1 'polypeptide(L)'
;MKIIYIIHSLPVGGAETLVVNYILKLRQAGIDICLVERYHTESYLSTKIQNSGIPYYTLCKTKNRIMNLFQSFFYDDTLKQLNKLISEFQPDVIHYHTVFKDLDKVSFPIEKCVFTYHSRVDRNFNVGSYVRPLIERLSQKGMKFIAISQLLHDDIEHFFPCAQIVDIPNGVDLDHIRSQKGKKKDLCEMLSIPEDSFIVGQVGRFNPVKNHLFTIHLFKDILRKKENAHLVFVGTGNEGELRLIKNEIAKYDLESHVHLMGLRKDATKIMSCFDTLVLPSLSESFSLVLIEAQANNVRCVASDAVPMDVICNSNCFAMPLTGSKQQWINTICGINVRNTATSLEKFDIDVIVNQHIFLYKSL
;
A
#
# COMPACT_ATOMS: atom_id res chain seq x y z
N MET A 1 2.98 15.46 -23.06
CA MET A 1 3.57 15.62 -21.72
C MET A 1 4.39 14.39 -21.43
N LYS A 2 5.62 14.59 -20.96
CA LYS A 2 6.58 13.52 -20.64
C LYS A 2 6.87 13.50 -19.14
N ILE A 3 6.80 12.34 -18.52
CA ILE A 3 6.97 12.20 -17.05
C ILE A 3 7.98 11.11 -16.74
N ILE A 4 8.91 11.39 -15.84
CA ILE A 4 9.75 10.36 -15.24
C ILE A 4 9.16 10.00 -13.87
N TYR A 5 8.84 8.71 -13.66
CA TYR A 5 8.51 8.14 -12.36
C TYR A 5 9.75 7.51 -11.75
N ILE A 6 10.04 7.82 -10.49
CA ILE A 6 11.20 7.27 -9.78
C ILE A 6 10.74 6.51 -8.55
N ILE A 7 11.04 5.21 -8.49
CA ILE A 7 10.68 4.31 -7.39
C ILE A 7 11.93 3.68 -6.78
N HIS A 8 11.84 3.24 -5.54
CA HIS A 8 12.97 2.58 -4.85
C HIS A 8 13.32 1.23 -5.48
N SER A 9 12.32 0.38 -5.61
CA SER A 9 12.39 -0.98 -6.18
C SER A 9 10.97 -1.46 -6.45
N LEU A 10 10.80 -2.52 -7.24
CA LEU A 10 9.51 -3.10 -7.61
C LEU A 10 9.24 -4.49 -7.00
N PRO A 11 9.43 -4.72 -5.69
CA PRO A 11 8.93 -5.95 -5.08
C PRO A 11 7.40 -5.98 -5.14
N VAL A 12 6.80 -7.14 -4.87
CA VAL A 12 5.35 -7.24 -4.76
C VAL A 12 4.88 -6.58 -3.46
N GLY A 13 4.17 -5.47 -3.59
CA GLY A 13 3.65 -4.67 -2.48
C GLY A 13 2.55 -3.72 -2.93
N GLY A 14 1.79 -3.16 -1.98
CA GLY A 14 0.65 -2.30 -2.28
C GLY A 14 1.05 -1.02 -3.01
N ALA A 15 2.06 -0.31 -2.53
CA ALA A 15 2.53 0.94 -3.13
C ALA A 15 3.14 0.72 -4.53
N GLU A 16 3.91 -0.36 -4.70
CA GLU A 16 4.54 -0.70 -5.96
C GLU A 16 3.50 -1.11 -7.02
N THR A 17 2.52 -1.91 -6.63
CA THR A 17 1.39 -2.29 -7.51
C THR A 17 0.59 -1.06 -7.93
N LEU A 18 0.34 -0.16 -6.99
CA LEU A 18 -0.34 1.11 -7.24
C LEU A 18 0.39 1.96 -8.28
N VAL A 19 1.70 2.19 -8.09
CA VAL A 19 2.52 3.00 -9.00
C VAL A 19 2.52 2.40 -10.41
N VAL A 20 2.66 1.07 -10.52
CA VAL A 20 2.60 0.37 -11.81
C VAL A 20 1.23 0.57 -12.49
N ASN A 21 0.14 0.47 -11.74
CA ASN A 21 -1.20 0.68 -12.29
C ASN A 21 -1.40 2.14 -12.73
N TYR A 22 -0.91 3.13 -11.99
CA TYR A 22 -0.94 4.54 -12.41
C TYR A 22 -0.17 4.77 -13.70
N ILE A 23 1.04 4.25 -13.80
CA ILE A 23 1.88 4.37 -15.00
C ILE A 23 1.16 3.81 -16.23
N LEU A 24 0.53 2.65 -16.11
CA LEU A 24 -0.22 2.02 -17.21
C LEU A 24 -1.45 2.85 -17.61
N LYS A 25 -2.21 3.37 -16.65
CA LYS A 25 -3.37 4.24 -16.91
C LYS A 25 -2.96 5.58 -17.52
N LEU A 26 -1.91 6.21 -17.02
CA LEU A 26 -1.36 7.45 -17.59
C LEU A 26 -0.88 7.23 -19.03
N ARG A 27 -0.25 6.10 -19.32
CA ARG A 27 0.15 5.73 -20.68
C ARG A 27 -1.06 5.58 -21.61
N GLN A 28 -2.14 4.94 -21.13
CA GLN A 28 -3.42 4.84 -21.86
C GLN A 28 -4.04 6.22 -22.12
N ALA A 29 -3.87 7.17 -21.20
CA ALA A 29 -4.31 8.56 -21.35
C ALA A 29 -3.39 9.40 -22.28
N GLY A 30 -2.40 8.79 -22.96
CA GLY A 30 -1.53 9.47 -23.92
C GLY A 30 -0.37 10.24 -23.29
N ILE A 31 -0.02 9.95 -22.04
CA ILE A 31 1.16 10.53 -21.37
C ILE A 31 2.38 9.67 -21.69
N ASP A 32 3.47 10.31 -22.10
CA ASP A 32 4.77 9.64 -22.30
C ASP A 32 5.45 9.44 -20.95
N ILE A 33 5.64 8.19 -20.54
CA ILE A 33 6.19 7.84 -19.24
C ILE A 33 7.49 7.05 -19.39
N CYS A 34 8.44 7.37 -18.52
CA CYS A 34 9.63 6.58 -18.25
C CYS A 34 9.62 6.17 -16.77
N LEU A 35 9.77 4.88 -16.49
CA LEU A 35 9.94 4.38 -15.13
C LEU A 35 11.40 4.17 -14.81
N VAL A 36 11.83 4.69 -13.66
CA VAL A 36 13.18 4.55 -13.13
C VAL A 36 13.12 3.85 -11.78
N GLU A 37 13.70 2.68 -11.70
CA GLU A 37 13.92 1.93 -10.48
C GLU A 37 15.31 2.24 -9.95
N ARG A 38 15.41 2.56 -8.65
CA ARG A 38 16.72 2.81 -8.05
C ARG A 38 17.53 1.52 -7.92
N TYR A 39 16.91 0.45 -7.44
CA TYR A 39 17.53 -0.87 -7.26
C TYR A 39 16.73 -1.92 -7.99
N HIS A 40 17.37 -2.67 -8.86
CA HIS A 40 16.70 -3.70 -9.63
C HIS A 40 16.05 -4.78 -8.75
N THR A 41 14.80 -5.11 -9.10
CA THR A 41 14.05 -6.19 -8.44
C THR A 41 13.31 -7.00 -9.50
N GLU A 42 13.66 -8.27 -9.60
CA GLU A 42 12.88 -9.21 -10.40
C GLU A 42 11.53 -9.50 -9.72
N SER A 43 10.46 -9.17 -10.38
CA SER A 43 9.10 -9.42 -9.91
C SER A 43 8.13 -9.47 -11.10
N TYR A 44 6.89 -9.93 -10.84
CA TYR A 44 5.88 -9.85 -11.88
C TYR A 44 5.55 -8.39 -12.27
N LEU A 45 5.75 -7.42 -11.37
CA LEU A 45 5.53 -6.00 -11.65
C LEU A 45 6.58 -5.45 -12.62
N SER A 46 7.86 -5.79 -12.42
CA SER A 46 8.92 -5.41 -13.36
C SER A 46 8.70 -6.03 -14.74
N THR A 47 8.30 -7.30 -14.80
CA THR A 47 7.91 -7.99 -16.05
C THR A 47 6.71 -7.32 -16.71
N LYS A 48 5.69 -6.91 -15.93
CA LYS A 48 4.49 -6.22 -16.44
C LYS A 48 4.86 -4.89 -17.11
N ILE A 49 5.76 -4.11 -16.52
CA ILE A 49 6.25 -2.85 -17.11
C ILE A 49 7.08 -3.13 -18.38
N GLN A 50 8.01 -4.07 -18.35
CA GLN A 50 8.81 -4.43 -19.53
C GLN A 50 7.93 -4.82 -20.73
N ASN A 51 6.89 -5.62 -20.48
CA ASN A 51 5.94 -6.07 -21.51
C ASN A 51 5.00 -4.95 -22.02
N SER A 52 4.88 -3.83 -21.31
CA SER A 52 4.02 -2.71 -21.69
C SER A 52 4.64 -1.77 -22.72
N GLY A 53 5.92 -1.95 -23.05
CA GLY A 53 6.66 -1.05 -23.95
C GLY A 53 6.99 0.32 -23.34
N ILE A 54 6.82 0.48 -22.02
CA ILE A 54 7.21 1.69 -21.29
C ILE A 54 8.74 1.67 -21.09
N PRO A 55 9.47 2.75 -21.42
CA PRO A 55 10.88 2.87 -21.09
C PRO A 55 11.14 2.62 -19.61
N TYR A 56 12.01 1.65 -19.32
CA TYR A 56 12.29 1.21 -17.95
C TYR A 56 13.79 1.13 -17.71
N TYR A 57 14.27 1.86 -16.71
CA TYR A 57 15.69 1.98 -16.38
C TYR A 57 15.95 1.64 -14.92
N THR A 58 17.15 1.15 -14.66
CA THR A 58 17.64 0.88 -13.30
C THR A 58 18.91 1.68 -13.05
N LEU A 59 18.95 2.46 -11.98
CA LEU A 59 20.11 3.28 -11.63
C LEU A 59 21.24 2.48 -10.95
N CYS A 60 20.88 1.46 -10.13
CA CYS A 60 21.86 0.64 -9.41
C CYS A 60 21.57 -0.86 -9.65
N LYS A 61 22.56 -1.57 -10.17
CA LYS A 61 22.41 -2.99 -10.57
C LYS A 61 22.30 -4.00 -9.41
N THR A 62 22.70 -3.66 -8.18
CA THR A 62 22.72 -4.63 -7.06
C THR A 62 22.35 -4.03 -5.71
N LYS A 63 21.58 -4.81 -4.93
CA LYS A 63 21.19 -4.55 -3.53
C LYS A 63 22.18 -5.12 -2.49
N ASN A 64 23.40 -5.49 -2.88
CA ASN A 64 24.32 -6.21 -1.99
C ASN A 64 24.78 -5.34 -0.80
N ARG A 65 24.42 -5.78 0.41
CA ARG A 65 24.69 -5.12 1.71
C ARG A 65 26.18 -4.88 1.98
N ILE A 66 27.06 -5.69 1.40
CA ILE A 66 28.53 -5.56 1.52
C ILE A 66 29.06 -4.41 0.66
N MET A 67 28.44 -4.12 -0.49
CA MET A 67 28.79 -2.96 -1.31
C MET A 67 28.28 -1.64 -0.74
N ASN A 68 27.36 -1.64 0.22
CA ASN A 68 26.89 -0.42 0.89
C ASN A 68 27.98 0.32 1.67
N LEU A 69 29.03 -0.36 2.15
CA LEU A 69 30.20 0.29 2.76
C LEU A 69 31.08 1.02 1.73
N PHE A 70 31.02 0.62 0.45
CA PHE A 70 31.70 1.32 -0.66
C PHE A 70 30.77 2.27 -1.43
N GLN A 71 29.48 2.29 -1.15
CA GLN A 71 28.48 3.09 -1.87
C GLN A 71 28.60 4.60 -1.68
N SER A 72 29.39 5.10 -0.72
CA SER A 72 29.71 6.54 -0.68
C SER A 72 30.43 7.01 -1.94
N PHE A 73 31.15 6.13 -2.64
CA PHE A 73 31.80 6.42 -3.93
C PHE A 73 30.90 6.24 -5.15
N PHE A 74 29.85 5.41 -5.08
CA PHE A 74 28.91 5.15 -6.18
C PHE A 74 27.72 6.12 -6.22
N TYR A 75 27.58 6.99 -5.24
CA TYR A 75 26.47 7.95 -5.14
C TYR A 75 26.49 9.00 -6.26
N ASP A 76 27.67 9.44 -6.65
CA ASP A 76 27.85 10.35 -7.78
C ASP A 76 27.37 9.74 -9.11
N ASP A 77 27.47 8.42 -9.24
CA ASP A 77 27.06 7.70 -10.44
C ASP A 77 25.53 7.64 -10.58
N THR A 78 24.79 7.49 -9.48
CA THR A 78 23.31 7.46 -9.49
C THR A 78 22.74 8.78 -9.96
N LEU A 79 23.20 9.89 -9.40
CA LEU A 79 22.77 11.23 -9.80
C LEU A 79 23.19 11.55 -11.24
N LYS A 80 24.42 11.19 -11.63
CA LYS A 80 24.94 11.35 -12.99
C LYS A 80 24.11 10.57 -14.02
N GLN A 81 23.76 9.31 -13.73
CA GLN A 81 22.92 8.49 -14.60
C GLN A 81 21.50 9.08 -14.71
N LEU A 82 20.93 9.54 -13.60
CA LEU A 82 19.63 10.21 -13.61
C LEU A 82 19.68 11.50 -14.42
N ASN A 83 20.66 12.35 -14.23
CA ASN A 83 20.82 13.60 -14.99
C ASN A 83 21.01 13.34 -16.49
N LYS A 84 21.75 12.28 -16.86
CA LYS A 84 21.87 11.84 -18.27
C LYS A 84 20.51 11.44 -18.82
N LEU A 85 19.75 10.62 -18.11
CA LEU A 85 18.40 10.20 -18.52
C LEU A 85 17.46 11.41 -18.68
N ILE A 86 17.49 12.36 -17.74
CA ILE A 86 16.72 13.60 -17.82
C ILE A 86 17.06 14.38 -19.09
N SER A 87 18.35 14.50 -19.42
CA SER A 87 18.78 15.21 -20.64
C SER A 87 18.35 14.50 -21.93
N GLU A 88 18.28 13.17 -21.95
CA GLU A 88 17.86 12.36 -23.09
C GLU A 88 16.33 12.31 -23.23
N PHE A 89 15.61 12.09 -22.13
CA PHE A 89 14.16 11.95 -22.14
C PHE A 89 13.43 13.30 -22.25
N GLN A 90 14.03 14.40 -21.73
CA GLN A 90 13.44 15.74 -21.68
C GLN A 90 12.05 15.74 -21.02
N PRO A 91 11.93 15.38 -19.72
CA PRO A 91 10.66 15.32 -19.04
C PRO A 91 10.07 16.72 -18.80
N ASP A 92 8.75 16.82 -18.77
CA ASP A 92 8.03 18.00 -18.28
C ASP A 92 7.91 17.99 -16.75
N VAL A 93 7.82 16.79 -16.15
CA VAL A 93 7.65 16.56 -14.71
C VAL A 93 8.46 15.34 -14.28
N ILE A 94 8.98 15.37 -13.03
CA ILE A 94 9.54 14.20 -12.36
C ILE A 94 8.72 13.88 -11.12
N HIS A 95 8.18 12.65 -11.04
CA HIS A 95 7.42 12.17 -9.90
C HIS A 95 8.21 11.15 -9.09
N TYR A 96 8.54 11.51 -7.86
CA TYR A 96 9.31 10.68 -6.93
C TYR A 96 8.39 9.90 -5.99
N HIS A 97 8.64 8.60 -5.85
CA HIS A 97 8.06 7.73 -4.82
C HIS A 97 9.14 7.23 -3.85
N THR A 98 10.32 7.79 -3.93
CA THR A 98 11.46 7.53 -3.04
C THR A 98 12.37 8.74 -2.99
N VAL A 99 13.06 8.91 -1.88
CA VAL A 99 14.13 9.90 -1.74
C VAL A 99 15.49 9.22 -1.67
N PHE A 100 16.51 9.91 -2.16
CA PHE A 100 17.90 9.51 -2.04
C PHE A 100 18.77 10.73 -1.78
N LYS A 101 19.95 10.50 -1.23
CA LYS A 101 20.90 11.58 -0.91
C LYS A 101 21.19 12.43 -2.15
N ASP A 102 21.35 13.72 -1.98
CA ASP A 102 21.65 14.68 -3.06
C ASP A 102 20.56 14.86 -4.14
N LEU A 103 19.32 14.40 -3.88
CA LEU A 103 18.19 14.60 -4.78
C LEU A 103 17.96 16.10 -5.11
N ASP A 104 18.27 16.99 -4.18
CA ASP A 104 18.19 18.45 -4.34
C ASP A 104 19.25 19.03 -5.27
N LYS A 105 20.18 18.20 -5.80
CA LYS A 105 21.20 18.54 -6.79
C LYS A 105 20.91 17.98 -8.19
N VAL A 106 19.72 17.45 -8.40
CA VAL A 106 19.30 16.97 -9.72
C VAL A 106 19.29 18.14 -10.72
N SER A 107 19.73 17.88 -11.96
CA SER A 107 19.73 18.89 -13.03
C SER A 107 18.35 19.05 -13.67
N PHE A 108 17.35 19.37 -12.82
CA PHE A 108 15.96 19.59 -13.21
C PHE A 108 15.31 20.58 -12.23
N PRO A 109 14.39 21.45 -12.69
CA PRO A 109 13.69 22.39 -11.81
C PRO A 109 12.91 21.67 -10.73
N ILE A 110 13.21 21.96 -9.46
CA ILE A 110 12.59 21.27 -8.31
C ILE A 110 11.10 21.61 -8.19
N GLU A 111 10.68 22.79 -8.60
CA GLU A 111 9.28 23.22 -8.65
C GLU A 111 8.43 22.43 -9.65
N LYS A 112 9.06 21.73 -10.60
CA LYS A 112 8.44 20.77 -11.50
C LYS A 112 8.56 19.32 -11.03
N CYS A 113 8.93 19.13 -9.78
CA CYS A 113 9.02 17.82 -9.15
C CYS A 113 7.85 17.60 -8.19
N VAL A 114 7.39 16.36 -8.16
CA VAL A 114 6.35 15.88 -7.25
C VAL A 114 6.90 14.74 -6.40
N PHE A 115 6.54 14.69 -5.14
CA PHE A 115 6.87 13.57 -4.26
C PHE A 115 5.60 13.01 -3.59
N THR A 116 5.34 11.71 -3.72
CA THR A 116 4.26 11.02 -3.00
C THR A 116 4.79 10.32 -1.77
N TYR A 117 4.26 10.67 -0.61
CA TYR A 117 4.48 9.94 0.62
C TYR A 117 3.59 8.70 0.69
N HIS A 118 4.20 7.53 0.99
CA HIS A 118 3.49 6.25 1.18
C HIS A 118 3.49 5.75 2.63
N SER A 119 4.17 6.44 3.53
CA SER A 119 4.30 6.08 4.94
C SER A 119 4.03 7.27 5.84
N ARG A 120 3.58 7.01 7.08
CA ARG A 120 3.43 8.04 8.10
C ARG A 120 4.73 8.81 8.32
N VAL A 121 4.60 10.09 8.54
CA VAL A 121 5.68 10.97 8.98
C VAL A 121 5.46 11.21 10.47
N ASP A 122 6.27 10.62 11.33
CA ASP A 122 6.17 10.76 12.77
C ASP A 122 7.46 11.36 13.36
N ARG A 123 7.50 11.50 14.70
CA ARG A 123 8.69 12.03 15.42
C ARG A 123 9.95 11.22 15.14
N ASN A 124 9.82 9.94 14.86
CA ASN A 124 10.94 9.02 14.58
C ASN A 124 11.26 8.94 13.09
N PHE A 125 10.51 9.66 12.24
CA PHE A 125 10.70 9.65 10.80
C PHE A 125 12.13 10.07 10.44
N ASN A 126 12.94 9.06 10.11
CA ASN A 126 14.35 9.23 9.70
C ASN A 126 15.20 10.15 10.62
N VAL A 127 14.96 10.11 11.94
CA VAL A 127 15.76 10.85 12.92
C VAL A 127 17.24 10.48 12.76
N GLY A 128 18.10 11.49 12.63
CA GLY A 128 19.54 11.31 12.39
C GLY A 128 19.93 10.94 10.96
N SER A 129 18.97 10.77 10.05
CA SER A 129 19.23 10.53 8.63
C SER A 129 19.32 11.85 7.83
N TYR A 130 19.81 11.75 6.59
CA TYR A 130 19.81 12.88 5.64
C TYR A 130 18.42 13.24 5.11
N VAL A 131 17.40 12.39 5.33
CA VAL A 131 16.09 12.49 4.67
C VAL A 131 15.35 13.73 5.13
N ARG A 132 15.23 13.96 6.43
CA ARG A 132 14.50 15.13 6.95
C ARG A 132 15.05 16.46 6.47
N PRO A 133 16.37 16.76 6.62
CA PRO A 133 16.95 17.98 6.07
C PRO A 133 16.82 18.10 4.54
N LEU A 134 16.84 16.98 3.83
CA LEU A 134 16.62 16.96 2.39
C LEU A 134 15.20 17.38 2.03
N ILE A 135 14.19 16.82 2.68
CA ILE A 135 12.79 17.19 2.46
C ILE A 135 12.54 18.66 2.75
N GLU A 136 13.11 19.20 3.84
CA GLU A 136 13.05 20.63 4.17
C GLU A 136 13.61 21.50 3.03
N ARG A 137 14.78 21.15 2.48
CA ARG A 137 15.36 21.88 1.34
C ARG A 137 14.52 21.76 0.05
N LEU A 138 13.97 20.56 -0.22
CA LEU A 138 13.10 20.35 -1.39
C LEU A 138 11.80 21.15 -1.26
N SER A 139 11.20 21.21 -0.06
CA SER A 139 10.02 22.04 0.24
C SER A 139 10.31 23.53 -0.03
N GLN A 140 11.43 24.05 0.46
CA GLN A 140 11.86 25.44 0.23
C GLN A 140 12.10 25.74 -1.26
N LYS A 141 12.48 24.74 -2.05
CA LYS A 141 12.69 24.86 -3.50
C LYS A 141 11.40 24.68 -4.33
N GLY A 142 10.25 24.55 -3.68
CA GLY A 142 8.94 24.50 -4.35
C GLY A 142 8.48 23.13 -4.85
N MET A 143 9.12 22.01 -4.41
CA MET A 143 8.60 20.67 -4.71
C MET A 143 7.18 20.50 -4.17
N LYS A 144 6.30 19.87 -4.96
CA LYS A 144 4.94 19.51 -4.51
C LYS A 144 4.96 18.16 -3.80
N PHE A 145 4.22 18.06 -2.70
CA PHE A 145 4.10 16.84 -1.90
C PHE A 145 2.66 16.32 -1.99
N ILE A 146 2.49 15.10 -2.45
CA ILE A 146 1.17 14.44 -2.47
C ILE A 146 0.97 13.75 -1.14
N ALA A 147 -0.10 14.14 -0.44
CA ALA A 147 -0.64 13.45 0.72
C ALA A 147 -1.78 12.51 0.27
N ILE A 148 -1.65 11.23 0.61
CA ILE A 148 -2.60 10.19 0.18
C ILE A 148 -3.78 10.00 1.14
N SER A 149 -3.79 10.72 2.27
CA SER A 149 -4.85 10.75 3.27
C SER A 149 -4.77 12.04 4.08
N GLN A 150 -5.86 12.44 4.73
CA GLN A 150 -5.88 13.60 5.63
C GLN A 150 -4.85 13.44 6.77
N LEU A 151 -4.74 12.23 7.32
CA LEU A 151 -3.78 11.92 8.36
C LEU A 151 -2.31 12.17 7.92
N LEU A 152 -2.02 11.89 6.66
CA LEU A 152 -0.68 12.14 6.10
C LEU A 152 -0.48 13.61 5.73
N HIS A 153 -1.55 14.32 5.30
CA HIS A 153 -1.53 15.77 5.13
C HIS A 153 -1.10 16.46 6.43
N ASP A 154 -1.80 16.15 7.54
CA ASP A 154 -1.55 16.73 8.85
C ASP A 154 -0.11 16.42 9.33
N ASP A 155 0.37 15.19 9.11
CA ASP A 155 1.76 14.82 9.40
C ASP A 155 2.76 15.68 8.60
N ILE A 156 2.56 15.82 7.28
CA ILE A 156 3.48 16.59 6.43
C ILE A 156 3.46 18.06 6.81
N GLU A 157 2.30 18.65 7.01
CA GLU A 157 2.15 20.05 7.42
C GLU A 157 2.85 20.32 8.78
N HIS A 158 2.65 19.42 9.73
CA HIS A 158 3.27 19.54 11.06
C HIS A 158 4.80 19.45 11.02
N PHE A 159 5.36 18.51 10.26
CA PHE A 159 6.82 18.27 10.25
C PHE A 159 7.56 19.09 9.19
N PHE A 160 6.88 19.57 8.16
CA PHE A 160 7.43 20.32 7.03
C PHE A 160 6.53 21.51 6.67
N PRO A 161 6.46 22.55 7.52
CA PRO A 161 5.49 23.65 7.35
C PRO A 161 5.69 24.48 6.07
N CYS A 162 6.83 24.35 5.38
CA CYS A 162 7.08 24.99 4.08
C CYS A 162 6.66 24.09 2.89
N ALA A 163 6.14 22.88 3.14
CA ALA A 163 5.77 21.97 2.07
C ALA A 163 4.50 22.46 1.35
N GLN A 164 4.53 22.41 0.02
CA GLN A 164 3.34 22.63 -0.80
C GLN A 164 2.61 21.30 -0.97
N ILE A 165 1.56 21.08 -0.16
CA ILE A 165 0.82 19.83 -0.10
C ILE A 165 -0.33 19.82 -1.09
N VAL A 166 -0.53 18.70 -1.76
CA VAL A 166 -1.65 18.42 -2.65
C VAL A 166 -2.29 17.10 -2.21
N ASP A 167 -3.58 17.12 -1.91
CA ASP A 167 -4.31 15.92 -1.50
C ASP A 167 -4.76 15.13 -2.72
N ILE A 168 -4.13 13.98 -2.94
CA ILE A 168 -4.53 13.01 -3.95
C ILE A 168 -4.48 11.63 -3.29
N PRO A 169 -5.63 11.04 -2.97
CA PRO A 169 -5.66 9.73 -2.32
C PRO A 169 -5.18 8.63 -3.26
N ASN A 170 -4.85 7.48 -2.70
CA ASN A 170 -4.55 6.32 -3.52
C ASN A 170 -5.80 5.80 -4.23
N GLY A 171 -5.65 5.42 -5.51
CA GLY A 171 -6.73 4.88 -6.34
C GLY A 171 -6.63 3.37 -6.55
N VAL A 172 -7.76 2.74 -6.74
CA VAL A 172 -7.89 1.33 -7.08
C VAL A 172 -8.79 1.18 -8.30
N ASP A 173 -8.55 0.15 -9.09
CA ASP A 173 -9.43 -0.19 -10.23
C ASP A 173 -10.70 -0.85 -9.69
N LEU A 174 -11.71 -0.02 -9.37
CA LEU A 174 -12.96 -0.47 -8.75
C LEU A 174 -13.72 -1.45 -9.64
N ASP A 175 -13.74 -1.24 -10.94
CA ASP A 175 -14.43 -2.11 -11.89
C ASP A 175 -13.75 -3.47 -11.96
N HIS A 176 -12.42 -3.49 -12.01
CA HIS A 176 -11.64 -4.74 -11.96
C HIS A 176 -11.91 -5.49 -10.66
N ILE A 177 -11.85 -4.81 -9.51
CA ILE A 177 -12.10 -5.42 -8.19
C ILE A 177 -13.50 -6.06 -8.15
N ARG A 178 -14.53 -5.33 -8.57
CA ARG A 178 -15.92 -5.81 -8.59
C ARG A 178 -16.12 -6.98 -9.56
N SER A 179 -15.40 -7.00 -10.69
CA SER A 179 -15.44 -8.08 -11.66
C SER A 179 -14.77 -9.37 -11.18
N GLN A 180 -13.82 -9.28 -10.24
CA GLN A 180 -13.07 -10.40 -9.68
C GLN A 180 -13.73 -11.04 -8.44
N LYS A 181 -15.03 -10.80 -8.23
CA LYS A 181 -15.75 -11.38 -7.09
C LYS A 181 -15.71 -12.91 -7.10
N GLY A 182 -15.19 -13.49 -6.02
CA GLY A 182 -15.12 -14.94 -5.81
C GLY A 182 -16.45 -15.54 -5.34
N LYS A 183 -16.55 -16.85 -5.44
CA LYS A 183 -17.61 -17.61 -4.79
C LYS A 183 -17.08 -18.19 -3.49
N LYS A 184 -17.81 -18.02 -2.39
CA LYS A 184 -17.42 -18.54 -1.08
C LYS A 184 -17.20 -20.05 -1.12
N LYS A 185 -18.06 -20.77 -1.86
CA LYS A 185 -17.94 -22.21 -2.09
C LYS A 185 -16.54 -22.61 -2.61
N ASP A 186 -16.03 -21.89 -3.63
CA ASP A 186 -14.71 -22.20 -4.21
C ASP A 186 -13.58 -22.04 -3.17
N LEU A 187 -13.69 -21.02 -2.30
CA LEU A 187 -12.73 -20.83 -1.20
C LEU A 187 -12.86 -21.93 -0.16
N CYS A 188 -14.07 -22.31 0.23
CA CYS A 188 -14.30 -23.39 1.20
C CYS A 188 -13.76 -24.73 0.69
N GLU A 189 -13.99 -25.05 -0.59
CA GLU A 189 -13.41 -26.24 -1.25
C GLU A 189 -11.87 -26.20 -1.23
N MET A 190 -11.27 -25.05 -1.56
CA MET A 190 -9.81 -24.87 -1.53
C MET A 190 -9.22 -25.08 -0.13
N LEU A 191 -9.95 -24.68 0.90
CA LEU A 191 -9.53 -24.82 2.31
C LEU A 191 -9.95 -26.14 2.93
N SER A 192 -10.75 -26.97 2.23
CA SER A 192 -11.36 -28.22 2.74
C SER A 192 -12.20 -27.99 4.01
N ILE A 193 -13.03 -26.93 4.00
CA ILE A 193 -13.93 -26.54 5.09
C ILE A 193 -15.39 -26.52 4.60
N PRO A 194 -16.38 -26.63 5.51
CA PRO A 194 -17.79 -26.55 5.16
C PRO A 194 -18.17 -25.23 4.47
N GLU A 195 -19.12 -25.26 3.53
CA GLU A 195 -19.55 -24.07 2.76
C GLU A 195 -20.22 -23.00 3.64
N ASP A 196 -20.84 -23.40 4.75
CA ASP A 196 -21.48 -22.53 5.74
C ASP A 196 -20.51 -21.97 6.79
N SER A 197 -19.21 -22.25 6.67
CA SER A 197 -18.19 -21.73 7.58
C SER A 197 -18.20 -20.20 7.63
N PHE A 198 -18.01 -19.65 8.85
CA PHE A 198 -17.82 -18.21 9.04
C PHE A 198 -16.35 -17.84 8.81
N ILE A 199 -16.05 -17.08 7.76
CA ILE A 199 -14.69 -16.79 7.34
C ILE A 199 -14.27 -15.40 7.80
N VAL A 200 -13.33 -15.33 8.73
CA VAL A 200 -12.62 -14.12 9.12
C VAL A 200 -11.32 -14.05 8.32
N GLY A 201 -11.05 -12.94 7.65
CA GLY A 201 -9.85 -12.80 6.84
C GLY A 201 -8.97 -11.62 7.25
N GLN A 202 -7.67 -11.75 7.07
CA GLN A 202 -6.73 -10.63 7.12
C GLN A 202 -5.79 -10.72 5.92
N VAL A 203 -5.69 -9.64 5.16
CA VAL A 203 -4.85 -9.56 3.95
C VAL A 203 -3.76 -8.53 4.16
N GLY A 204 -2.52 -8.91 3.87
CA GLY A 204 -1.39 -7.99 3.96
C GLY A 204 -0.06 -8.67 4.27
N ARG A 205 1.01 -7.86 4.26
CA ARG A 205 2.34 -8.34 4.62
C ARG A 205 2.40 -8.74 6.09
N PHE A 206 2.99 -9.89 6.40
CA PHE A 206 3.23 -10.29 7.78
C PHE A 206 4.38 -9.47 8.35
N ASN A 207 4.03 -8.48 9.15
CA ASN A 207 4.94 -7.62 9.88
C ASN A 207 4.26 -7.15 11.19
N PRO A 208 5.02 -6.64 12.17
CA PRO A 208 4.47 -6.20 13.45
C PRO A 208 3.36 -5.15 13.31
N VAL A 209 3.47 -4.26 12.31
CA VAL A 209 2.49 -3.18 12.11
C VAL A 209 1.10 -3.70 11.79
N LYS A 210 0.98 -4.83 11.06
CA LYS A 210 -0.31 -5.45 10.71
C LYS A 210 -0.94 -6.27 11.84
N ASN A 211 -0.21 -6.51 12.92
CA ASN A 211 -0.71 -7.02 14.20
C ASN A 211 -1.50 -8.35 14.11
N HIS A 212 -0.95 -9.32 13.35
CA HIS A 212 -1.60 -10.63 13.14
C HIS A 212 -1.86 -11.39 14.44
N LEU A 213 -0.98 -11.21 15.46
CA LEU A 213 -1.17 -11.85 16.77
C LEU A 213 -2.44 -11.38 17.46
N PHE A 214 -2.79 -10.10 17.34
CA PHE A 214 -4.06 -9.58 17.88
C PHE A 214 -5.26 -10.26 17.21
N THR A 215 -5.21 -10.48 15.89
CA THR A 215 -6.26 -11.20 15.17
C THR A 215 -6.40 -12.64 15.67
N ILE A 216 -5.29 -13.37 15.91
CA ILE A 216 -5.31 -14.73 16.46
C ILE A 216 -5.95 -14.73 17.85
N HIS A 217 -5.60 -13.76 18.70
CA HIS A 217 -6.18 -13.65 20.04
C HIS A 217 -7.68 -13.35 20.04
N LEU A 218 -8.17 -12.56 19.07
CA LEU A 218 -9.61 -12.37 18.88
C LEU A 218 -10.27 -13.63 18.34
N PHE A 219 -9.62 -14.29 17.37
CA PHE A 219 -10.17 -15.45 16.69
C PHE A 219 -10.41 -16.65 17.65
N LYS A 220 -9.50 -16.88 18.59
CA LYS A 220 -9.69 -17.87 19.65
C LYS A 220 -11.03 -17.68 20.39
N ASP A 221 -11.40 -16.45 20.67
CA ASP A 221 -12.64 -16.14 21.38
C ASP A 221 -13.86 -16.10 20.42
N ILE A 222 -13.65 -15.80 19.13
CA ILE A 222 -14.66 -15.92 18.07
C ILE A 222 -15.03 -17.40 17.88
N LEU A 223 -14.06 -18.31 17.85
CA LEU A 223 -14.27 -19.74 17.66
C LEU A 223 -15.16 -20.34 18.77
N ARG A 224 -15.06 -19.84 20.00
CA ARG A 224 -15.96 -20.24 21.11
C ARG A 224 -17.41 -19.83 20.88
N LYS A 225 -17.69 -18.81 20.06
CA LYS A 225 -19.04 -18.33 19.72
C LYS A 225 -19.57 -18.92 18.42
N LYS A 226 -18.69 -19.23 17.50
CA LYS A 226 -18.96 -19.75 16.16
C LYS A 226 -18.00 -20.91 15.90
N GLU A 227 -18.40 -22.12 16.26
CA GLU A 227 -17.57 -23.33 16.16
C GLU A 227 -17.14 -23.64 14.71
N ASN A 228 -17.93 -23.18 13.72
CA ASN A 228 -17.59 -23.29 12.29
C ASN A 228 -16.81 -22.10 11.75
N ALA A 229 -16.18 -21.27 12.61
CA ALA A 229 -15.38 -20.16 12.16
C ALA A 229 -13.99 -20.62 11.67
N HIS A 230 -13.51 -19.96 10.62
CA HIS A 230 -12.16 -20.14 10.09
C HIS A 230 -11.48 -18.78 9.89
N LEU A 231 -10.18 -18.71 10.20
CA LEU A 231 -9.35 -17.54 10.01
C LEU A 231 -8.43 -17.75 8.80
N VAL A 232 -8.47 -16.83 7.86
CA VAL A 232 -7.68 -16.89 6.62
C VAL A 232 -6.70 -15.72 6.57
N PHE A 233 -5.42 -16.02 6.58
CA PHE A 233 -4.36 -15.05 6.35
C PHE A 233 -3.84 -15.13 4.91
N VAL A 234 -3.93 -14.01 4.17
CA VAL A 234 -3.40 -13.89 2.81
C VAL A 234 -2.26 -12.89 2.80
N GLY A 235 -1.08 -13.37 2.48
CA GLY A 235 0.15 -12.56 2.48
C GLY A 235 1.36 -13.36 2.90
N THR A 236 2.48 -12.69 3.03
CA THR A 236 3.74 -13.29 3.49
C THR A 236 4.56 -12.27 4.27
N GLY A 237 5.57 -12.73 4.99
CA GLY A 237 6.54 -11.93 5.73
C GLY A 237 7.90 -12.60 5.76
N ASN A 238 8.79 -12.08 6.59
CA ASN A 238 10.06 -12.78 6.85
C ASN A 238 9.82 -14.05 7.70
N GLU A 239 10.82 -14.92 7.74
CA GLU A 239 10.72 -16.19 8.48
C GLU A 239 10.45 -16.00 9.98
N GLY A 240 10.97 -14.93 10.58
CA GLY A 240 10.75 -14.61 11.98
C GLY A 240 9.27 -14.32 12.28
N GLU A 241 8.64 -13.46 11.48
CA GLU A 241 7.21 -13.13 11.62
C GLU A 241 6.33 -14.36 11.36
N LEU A 242 6.63 -15.12 10.30
CA LEU A 242 5.88 -16.33 10.00
C LEU A 242 5.98 -17.35 11.14
N ARG A 243 7.15 -17.51 11.75
CA ARG A 243 7.36 -18.40 12.90
C ARG A 243 6.56 -17.92 14.12
N LEU A 244 6.54 -16.59 14.41
CA LEU A 244 5.74 -16.05 15.51
C LEU A 244 4.27 -16.35 15.33
N ILE A 245 3.72 -16.15 14.12
CA ILE A 245 2.32 -16.45 13.80
C ILE A 245 2.04 -17.95 14.00
N LYS A 246 2.87 -18.84 13.45
CA LYS A 246 2.69 -20.30 13.59
C LYS A 246 2.75 -20.74 15.04
N ASN A 247 3.68 -20.21 15.82
CA ASN A 247 3.79 -20.53 17.25
C ASN A 247 2.56 -20.09 18.03
N GLU A 248 1.99 -18.92 17.69
CA GLU A 248 0.80 -18.45 18.40
C GLU A 248 -0.46 -19.26 17.99
N ILE A 249 -0.54 -19.73 16.74
CA ILE A 249 -1.60 -20.65 16.28
C ILE A 249 -1.50 -21.97 17.07
N ALA A 250 -0.32 -22.59 17.14
CA ALA A 250 -0.08 -23.86 17.86
C ALA A 250 -0.34 -23.73 19.37
N LYS A 251 0.04 -22.61 19.97
CA LYS A 251 -0.18 -22.35 21.41
C LYS A 251 -1.66 -22.41 21.84
N TYR A 252 -2.57 -22.14 20.90
CA TYR A 252 -4.01 -22.14 21.15
C TYR A 252 -4.75 -23.28 20.45
N ASP A 253 -4.05 -24.28 19.91
CA ASP A 253 -4.60 -25.44 19.20
C ASP A 253 -5.56 -25.04 18.06
N LEU A 254 -5.14 -24.03 17.26
CA LEU A 254 -5.97 -23.43 16.19
C LEU A 254 -5.60 -23.91 14.78
N GLU A 255 -4.72 -24.89 14.62
CA GLU A 255 -4.19 -25.32 13.31
C GLU A 255 -5.28 -25.80 12.35
N SER A 256 -6.35 -26.40 12.84
CA SER A 256 -7.49 -26.84 12.02
C SER A 256 -8.41 -25.70 11.58
N HIS A 257 -8.30 -24.53 12.18
CA HIS A 257 -9.16 -23.39 11.93
C HIS A 257 -8.45 -22.17 11.32
N VAL A 258 -7.10 -22.18 11.27
CA VAL A 258 -6.31 -21.06 10.75
C VAL A 258 -5.54 -21.44 9.50
N HIS A 259 -5.77 -20.72 8.41
CA HIS A 259 -5.24 -21.02 7.09
C HIS A 259 -4.26 -19.93 6.65
N LEU A 260 -2.99 -20.31 6.42
CA LEU A 260 -1.94 -19.43 5.91
C LEU A 260 -1.80 -19.64 4.40
N MET A 261 -2.42 -18.78 3.58
CA MET A 261 -2.48 -18.95 2.13
C MET A 261 -1.24 -18.45 1.37
N GLY A 262 -0.30 -17.81 2.08
CA GLY A 262 0.88 -17.23 1.44
C GLY A 262 0.56 -16.05 0.51
N LEU A 263 1.51 -15.68 -0.34
CA LEU A 263 1.33 -14.63 -1.34
C LEU A 263 0.42 -15.13 -2.47
N ARG A 264 -0.67 -14.41 -2.71
CA ARG A 264 -1.69 -14.75 -3.71
C ARG A 264 -1.87 -13.62 -4.72
N LYS A 265 -1.89 -13.96 -6.02
CA LYS A 265 -2.22 -13.02 -7.09
C LYS A 265 -3.71 -12.71 -7.16
N ASP A 266 -4.55 -13.63 -6.68
CA ASP A 266 -6.00 -13.56 -6.61
C ASP A 266 -6.51 -13.15 -5.20
N ALA A 267 -5.69 -12.41 -4.44
CA ALA A 267 -6.01 -11.99 -3.08
C ALA A 267 -7.35 -11.24 -2.98
N THR A 268 -7.66 -10.36 -3.93
CA THR A 268 -8.94 -9.62 -4.00
C THR A 268 -10.13 -10.57 -4.19
N LYS A 269 -9.98 -11.61 -5.03
CA LYS A 269 -11.00 -12.63 -5.24
C LYS A 269 -11.23 -13.44 -3.95
N ILE A 270 -10.17 -13.86 -3.28
CA ILE A 270 -10.23 -14.58 -2.00
C ILE A 270 -10.89 -13.70 -0.93
N MET A 271 -10.46 -12.45 -0.81
CA MET A 271 -10.98 -11.49 0.15
C MET A 271 -12.48 -11.25 -0.02
N SER A 272 -12.99 -11.23 -1.26
CA SER A 272 -14.42 -11.08 -1.53
C SER A 272 -15.29 -12.23 -1.01
N CYS A 273 -14.68 -13.34 -0.60
CA CYS A 273 -15.35 -14.50 -0.01
C CYS A 273 -15.38 -14.45 1.54
N PHE A 274 -14.74 -13.47 2.16
CA PHE A 274 -14.76 -13.35 3.62
C PHE A 274 -16.10 -12.80 4.12
N ASP A 275 -16.55 -13.32 5.25
CA ASP A 275 -17.68 -12.73 5.98
C ASP A 275 -17.24 -11.43 6.67
N THR A 276 -16.00 -11.38 7.16
CA THR A 276 -15.41 -10.16 7.75
C THR A 276 -13.92 -10.09 7.47
N LEU A 277 -13.47 -8.94 6.97
CA LEU A 277 -12.05 -8.56 6.94
C LEU A 277 -11.68 -7.88 8.26
N VAL A 278 -10.59 -8.30 8.89
CA VAL A 278 -10.05 -7.70 10.12
C VAL A 278 -8.71 -7.04 9.81
N LEU A 279 -8.52 -5.77 10.21
CA LEU A 279 -7.29 -5.02 10.00
C LEU A 279 -6.88 -4.28 11.28
N PRO A 280 -6.30 -4.96 12.29
CA PRO A 280 -5.94 -4.36 13.57
C PRO A 280 -4.56 -3.71 13.54
N SER A 281 -4.27 -2.99 12.46
CA SER A 281 -2.95 -2.37 12.24
C SER A 281 -2.61 -1.38 13.34
N LEU A 282 -1.33 -1.32 13.71
CA LEU A 282 -0.80 -0.35 14.68
C LEU A 282 -0.62 1.04 14.05
N SER A 283 -0.47 1.10 12.73
CA SER A 283 -0.30 2.34 11.96
C SER A 283 -0.62 2.10 10.49
N GLU A 284 -1.34 3.01 9.86
CA GLU A 284 -1.63 3.03 8.43
C GLU A 284 -1.51 4.46 7.90
N SER A 285 -0.92 4.62 6.72
CA SER A 285 -0.93 5.90 6.00
C SER A 285 -2.14 6.02 5.04
N PHE A 286 -2.61 4.87 4.59
CA PHE A 286 -3.81 4.64 3.78
C PHE A 286 -4.19 3.16 3.98
N SER A 287 -5.20 2.65 3.34
CA SER A 287 -5.44 1.20 3.32
C SER A 287 -6.17 0.78 2.05
N LEU A 288 -5.39 0.36 1.04
CA LEU A 288 -5.95 -0.19 -0.20
C LEU A 288 -6.84 -1.41 0.08
N VAL A 289 -6.40 -2.29 0.99
CA VAL A 289 -7.13 -3.51 1.37
C VAL A 289 -8.53 -3.19 1.89
N LEU A 290 -8.70 -2.11 2.67
CA LEU A 290 -10.03 -1.70 3.14
C LEU A 290 -10.91 -1.19 1.99
N ILE A 291 -10.36 -0.44 1.05
CA ILE A 291 -11.11 0.04 -0.12
C ILE A 291 -11.54 -1.16 -0.99
N GLU A 292 -10.61 -2.09 -1.26
CA GLU A 292 -10.86 -3.30 -2.03
C GLU A 292 -11.95 -4.20 -1.38
N ALA A 293 -11.89 -4.36 -0.06
CA ALA A 293 -12.89 -5.14 0.69
C ALA A 293 -14.28 -4.47 0.64
N GLN A 294 -14.33 -3.16 0.87
CA GLN A 294 -15.56 -2.37 0.81
C GLN A 294 -16.17 -2.37 -0.60
N ALA A 295 -15.35 -2.36 -1.67
CA ALA A 295 -15.80 -2.45 -3.05
C ALA A 295 -16.52 -3.78 -3.34
N ASN A 296 -16.20 -4.84 -2.62
CA ASN A 296 -16.84 -6.15 -2.68
C ASN A 296 -17.94 -6.35 -1.60
N ASN A 297 -18.32 -5.31 -0.86
CA ASN A 297 -19.29 -5.36 0.24
C ASN A 297 -18.91 -6.31 1.38
N VAL A 298 -17.63 -6.56 1.58
CA VAL A 298 -17.11 -7.32 2.72
C VAL A 298 -17.22 -6.46 3.98
N ARG A 299 -17.69 -7.04 5.08
CA ARG A 299 -17.63 -6.38 6.39
C ARG A 299 -16.19 -6.13 6.78
N CYS A 300 -15.87 -4.92 7.21
CA CYS A 300 -14.52 -4.54 7.60
C CYS A 300 -14.49 -4.08 9.05
N VAL A 301 -13.56 -4.62 9.83
CA VAL A 301 -13.30 -4.17 11.20
C VAL A 301 -11.82 -3.84 11.30
N ALA A 302 -11.52 -2.54 11.35
CA ALA A 302 -10.16 -2.02 11.38
C ALA A 302 -9.85 -1.35 12.73
N SER A 303 -8.58 -1.14 13.01
CA SER A 303 -8.18 -0.28 14.12
C SER A 303 -8.45 1.19 13.81
N ASP A 304 -8.53 2.04 14.81
CA ASP A 304 -8.61 3.50 14.70
C ASP A 304 -7.29 4.16 14.27
N ALA A 305 -6.23 3.35 14.07
CA ALA A 305 -4.99 3.78 13.43
C ALA A 305 -5.09 3.91 11.91
N VAL A 306 -6.23 3.53 11.31
CA VAL A 306 -6.52 3.74 9.88
C VAL A 306 -7.03 5.15 9.66
N PRO A 307 -6.64 5.83 8.57
CA PRO A 307 -7.25 7.11 8.21
C PRO A 307 -8.77 6.99 8.05
N MET A 308 -9.53 7.95 8.63
CA MET A 308 -10.99 7.92 8.61
C MET A 308 -11.58 8.12 7.21
N ASP A 309 -10.85 8.76 6.31
CA ASP A 309 -11.24 8.97 4.91
C ASP A 309 -11.38 7.68 4.09
N VAL A 310 -10.76 6.55 4.55
CA VAL A 310 -10.94 5.24 3.91
C VAL A 310 -12.12 4.42 4.48
N ILE A 311 -12.81 4.92 5.50
CA ILE A 311 -14.04 4.32 6.05
C ILE A 311 -15.23 4.87 5.28
N CYS A 312 -15.73 4.16 4.27
CA CYS A 312 -16.66 4.71 3.28
C CYS A 312 -18.06 4.11 3.33
N ASN A 313 -18.26 3.00 4.02
CA ASN A 313 -19.58 2.35 4.06
C ASN A 313 -20.00 1.92 5.47
N SER A 314 -21.29 1.62 5.62
CA SER A 314 -21.89 1.23 6.90
C SER A 314 -21.43 -0.12 7.44
N ASN A 315 -20.71 -0.91 6.65
CA ASN A 315 -20.13 -2.19 7.07
C ASN A 315 -18.63 -2.09 7.39
N CYS A 316 -18.05 -0.88 7.40
CA CYS A 316 -16.66 -0.63 7.76
C CYS A 316 -16.58 0.11 9.09
N PHE A 317 -15.92 -0.48 10.08
CA PHE A 317 -15.85 -0.01 11.46
C PHE A 317 -14.42 0.24 11.88
N ALA A 318 -14.16 1.41 12.47
CA ALA A 318 -12.90 1.72 13.14
C ALA A 318 -13.06 1.49 14.65
N MET A 319 -12.14 0.72 15.24
CA MET A 319 -12.19 0.29 16.63
C MET A 319 -10.86 0.60 17.33
N PRO A 320 -10.86 1.14 18.57
CA PRO A 320 -9.61 1.33 19.30
C PRO A 320 -8.98 -0.01 19.67
N LEU A 321 -7.67 -0.14 19.46
CA LEU A 321 -6.92 -1.37 19.86
C LEU A 321 -6.91 -1.58 21.38
N THR A 322 -7.01 -0.49 22.15
CA THR A 322 -7.12 -0.50 23.62
C THR A 322 -8.55 -0.79 24.10
N GLY A 323 -9.50 -0.91 23.19
CA GLY A 323 -10.90 -1.16 23.48
C GLY A 323 -11.17 -2.58 23.96
N SER A 324 -12.42 -2.83 24.36
CA SER A 324 -12.86 -4.15 24.80
C SER A 324 -12.74 -5.19 23.67
N LYS A 325 -12.04 -6.30 23.91
CA LYS A 325 -12.02 -7.45 23.00
C LYS A 325 -13.44 -7.93 22.66
N GLN A 326 -14.37 -7.84 23.61
CA GLN A 326 -15.75 -8.23 23.39
C GLN A 326 -16.44 -7.35 22.35
N GLN A 327 -16.15 -6.04 22.32
CA GLN A 327 -16.67 -5.14 21.29
C GLN A 327 -16.11 -5.52 19.90
N TRP A 328 -14.81 -5.79 19.78
CA TRP A 328 -14.20 -6.29 18.56
C TRP A 328 -14.89 -7.57 18.06
N ILE A 329 -15.05 -8.57 18.94
CA ILE A 329 -15.69 -9.85 18.63
C ILE A 329 -17.14 -9.65 18.18
N ASN A 330 -17.91 -8.83 18.89
CA ASN A 330 -19.31 -8.56 18.53
C ASN A 330 -19.40 -7.85 17.16
N THR A 331 -18.48 -6.92 16.88
CA THR A 331 -18.44 -6.21 15.61
C THR A 331 -18.03 -7.15 14.47
N ILE A 332 -17.04 -8.03 14.68
CA ILE A 332 -16.58 -9.02 13.68
C ILE A 332 -17.71 -10.02 13.37
N CYS A 333 -18.39 -10.54 14.40
CA CYS A 333 -19.47 -11.52 14.26
C CYS A 333 -20.83 -10.92 13.87
N GLY A 334 -20.91 -9.61 13.69
CA GLY A 334 -22.14 -8.91 13.36
C GLY A 334 -22.68 -9.27 11.97
N ILE A 335 -23.93 -8.91 11.72
CA ILE A 335 -24.59 -9.11 10.43
C ILE A 335 -24.29 -7.91 9.52
N ASN A 336 -24.04 -8.16 8.24
CA ASN A 336 -23.93 -7.12 7.24
C ASN A 336 -25.27 -6.37 7.11
N VAL A 337 -25.23 -5.04 7.26
CA VAL A 337 -26.37 -4.19 6.94
C VAL A 337 -26.38 -3.88 5.45
N ARG A 338 -27.56 -3.63 4.91
CA ARG A 338 -27.69 -3.19 3.51
C ARG A 338 -26.84 -1.94 3.32
N ASN A 339 -25.84 -2.08 2.46
CA ASN A 339 -24.87 -1.02 2.27
C ASN A 339 -25.51 0.16 1.53
N THR A 340 -25.47 1.32 2.15
CA THR A 340 -25.75 2.61 1.50
C THR A 340 -24.41 3.20 1.07
N ALA A 341 -23.68 2.49 0.20
CA ALA A 341 -22.36 2.90 -0.22
C ALA A 341 -22.41 4.28 -0.90
N THR A 342 -21.81 5.22 -0.23
CA THR A 342 -21.56 6.54 -0.80
C THR A 342 -20.05 6.73 -0.80
N SER A 343 -19.47 7.08 -1.93
CA SER A 343 -18.11 7.65 -2.00
C SER A 343 -16.89 6.76 -2.25
N LEU A 344 -17.01 5.48 -2.61
CA LEU A 344 -15.83 4.71 -3.05
C LEU A 344 -15.28 5.22 -4.40
N GLU A 345 -16.12 5.78 -5.24
CA GLU A 345 -15.78 6.32 -6.57
C GLU A 345 -14.72 7.42 -6.52
N LYS A 346 -14.60 8.14 -5.40
CA LYS A 346 -13.49 9.08 -5.18
C LYS A 346 -12.11 8.40 -5.19
N PHE A 347 -12.05 7.08 -4.96
CA PHE A 347 -10.84 6.26 -5.00
C PHE A 347 -10.72 5.46 -6.29
N ASP A 348 -11.59 5.68 -7.28
CA ASP A 348 -11.43 5.03 -8.57
C ASP A 348 -10.14 5.49 -9.26
N ILE A 349 -9.40 4.54 -9.82
CA ILE A 349 -8.09 4.80 -10.39
C ILE A 349 -8.13 5.83 -11.52
N ASP A 350 -9.21 5.87 -12.31
CA ASP A 350 -9.35 6.82 -13.41
C ASP A 350 -9.60 8.25 -12.90
N VAL A 351 -10.34 8.39 -11.79
CA VAL A 351 -10.51 9.66 -11.08
C VAL A 351 -9.16 10.16 -10.55
N ILE A 352 -8.40 9.28 -9.89
CA ILE A 352 -7.11 9.62 -9.29
C ILE A 352 -6.06 9.95 -10.36
N VAL A 353 -6.02 9.20 -11.46
CA VAL A 353 -5.13 9.48 -12.59
C VAL A 353 -5.42 10.85 -13.20
N ASN A 354 -6.70 11.23 -13.33
CA ASN A 354 -7.08 12.56 -13.81
C ASN A 354 -6.63 13.67 -12.84
N GLN A 355 -6.68 13.47 -11.53
CA GLN A 355 -6.14 14.42 -10.54
C GLN A 355 -4.62 14.58 -10.69
N HIS A 356 -3.88 13.48 -10.90
CA HIS A 356 -2.45 13.54 -11.19
C HIS A 356 -2.16 14.31 -12.50
N ILE A 357 -2.91 14.06 -13.57
CA ILE A 357 -2.75 14.78 -14.85
C ILE A 357 -3.01 16.28 -14.65
N PHE A 358 -4.04 16.64 -13.88
CA PHE A 358 -4.34 18.04 -13.56
C PHE A 358 -3.17 18.70 -12.80
N LEU A 359 -2.66 18.02 -11.77
CA LEU A 359 -1.49 18.49 -11.03
C LEU A 359 -0.29 18.69 -11.95
N TYR A 360 0.06 17.70 -12.79
CA TYR A 360 1.23 17.80 -13.67
C TYR A 360 1.12 18.91 -14.71
N LYS A 361 -0.10 19.23 -15.18
CA LYS A 361 -0.33 20.36 -16.10
C LYS A 361 -0.22 21.72 -15.42
N SER A 362 -0.29 21.77 -14.10
CA SER A 362 -0.17 23.01 -13.32
C SER A 362 1.27 23.35 -12.91
N LEU A 363 2.23 22.46 -13.17
CA LEU A 363 3.66 22.62 -12.91
C LEU A 363 4.38 23.23 -14.11
#